data_54e7fdbfbe8dea360f3fe33755f5b5ea
#
_entry.id   54e7fdbfbe8dea360f3fe33755f5b5ea
#
_cell.length_a   1.000
_cell.length_b   1.000
_cell.length_c   1.000
_cell.angle_alpha   90.00
_cell.angle_beta   90.00
_cell.angle_gamma   90.00
#
_symmetry.space_group_name_H-M   'P 1'
#
loop_
_entity.id
_entity.type
_entity.pdbx_description
1 polymer ?
#
loop_
_entity_poly.entity_id
_entity_poly.type
_entity_poly.pdbx_seq_one_letter_code
_entity_poly.pdbx_strand_id
1 'polypeptide(L)'
;WNGQDAFASYTLLRMEQREGKTAAVKQALEHINQTIASDLILMTDADALFETDTASKLMHWFSDSTIGCVGASPKRLGQRAEEAEHRALFSMVRTMESKFDSTPFLEGSCMMWRREALDVESLNVRSNADDAQIATNVRINGLRAIQDSDAYFIDHAPHQRKEHARQKVRRAQGLQRHLLRQRKHWFNRRHGRFATTLRQEAVMHLISPLLLVGALVAMLARWATIGFAEID
;
A
#
# COMPACT_ATOMS: atom_id res chain seq x y z
N TRP A 1 23.31 8.77 14.96
CA TRP A 1 23.24 7.33 14.93
C TRP A 1 24.51 6.76 14.32
N ASN A 2 25.37 6.16 15.14
CA ASN A 2 26.63 5.53 14.67
C ASN A 2 26.30 4.09 14.24
N GLY A 3 25.74 3.94 13.05
CA GLY A 3 25.16 2.69 12.57
C GLY A 3 26.13 1.55 12.23
N GLN A 4 27.41 1.66 12.52
CA GLN A 4 28.39 0.62 12.15
C GLN A 4 28.28 -0.66 12.96
N ASP A 5 27.76 -0.62 14.18
CA ASP A 5 27.67 -1.80 15.06
C ASP A 5 26.25 -2.44 15.08
N ALA A 6 25.27 -1.85 14.39
CA ALA A 6 23.88 -2.30 14.44
C ALA A 6 23.53 -3.35 13.36
N PHE A 7 24.37 -3.53 12.34
CA PHE A 7 24.12 -4.46 11.24
C PHE A 7 25.22 -5.51 11.13
N ALA A 8 24.83 -6.78 10.96
CA ALA A 8 25.80 -7.86 10.75
C ALA A 8 26.53 -7.70 9.40
N SER A 9 25.85 -7.17 8.39
CA SER A 9 26.41 -6.86 7.07
C SER A 9 25.53 -5.87 6.32
N TYR A 10 26.06 -5.25 5.27
CA TYR A 10 25.30 -4.46 4.32
C TYR A 10 25.72 -4.80 2.89
N THR A 11 24.77 -4.72 1.95
CA THR A 11 25.02 -4.91 0.52
C THR A 11 24.39 -3.77 -0.25
N LEU A 12 25.16 -3.12 -1.13
CA LEU A 12 24.66 -2.11 -2.05
C LEU A 12 24.39 -2.73 -3.40
N LEU A 13 23.12 -2.78 -3.80
CA LEU A 13 22.71 -3.19 -5.15
C LEU A 13 22.47 -1.96 -6.01
N ARG A 14 23.20 -1.86 -7.11
CA ARG A 14 23.07 -0.77 -8.08
C ARG A 14 22.33 -1.26 -9.32
N MET A 15 21.23 -0.59 -9.66
CA MET A 15 20.56 -0.80 -10.94
C MET A 15 21.38 -0.18 -12.08
N GLU A 16 21.56 -0.89 -13.18
CA GLU A 16 22.24 -0.36 -14.37
C GLU A 16 21.41 0.74 -15.06
N GLN A 17 20.09 0.57 -15.04
CA GLN A 17 19.13 1.50 -15.62
C GLN A 17 17.99 1.80 -14.64
N ARG A 18 17.31 2.94 -14.84
CA ARG A 18 16.15 3.32 -14.02
C ARG A 18 14.90 2.60 -14.50
N GLU A 19 14.59 1.45 -13.92
CA GLU A 19 13.43 0.61 -14.26
C GLU A 19 12.25 0.77 -13.30
N GLY A 20 12.39 1.59 -12.26
CA GLY A 20 11.36 1.86 -11.25
C GLY A 20 11.53 1.06 -9.95
N LYS A 21 10.77 1.47 -8.91
CA LYS A 21 10.92 0.92 -7.56
C LYS A 21 10.65 -0.58 -7.52
N THR A 22 9.58 -1.06 -8.16
CA THR A 22 9.21 -2.49 -8.13
C THR A 22 10.28 -3.39 -8.75
N ALA A 23 10.97 -2.92 -9.82
CA ALA A 23 12.09 -3.66 -10.39
C ALA A 23 13.27 -3.75 -9.42
N ALA A 24 13.60 -2.65 -8.74
CA ALA A 24 14.64 -2.62 -7.73
C ALA A 24 14.31 -3.52 -6.52
N VAL A 25 13.06 -3.50 -6.07
CA VAL A 25 12.59 -4.40 -5.00
C VAL A 25 12.70 -5.86 -5.42
N LYS A 26 12.25 -6.21 -6.65
CA LYS A 26 12.36 -7.56 -7.15
C LYS A 26 13.82 -8.03 -7.20
N GLN A 27 14.73 -7.24 -7.76
CA GLN A 27 16.16 -7.56 -7.79
C GLN A 27 16.77 -7.74 -6.40
N ALA A 28 16.38 -6.89 -5.44
CA ALA A 28 16.83 -7.04 -4.06
C ALA A 28 16.34 -8.34 -3.42
N LEU A 29 15.08 -8.70 -3.66
CA LEU A 29 14.49 -9.94 -3.14
C LEU A 29 15.11 -11.19 -3.76
N GLU A 30 15.40 -11.17 -5.06
CA GLU A 30 16.13 -12.24 -5.75
C GLU A 30 17.53 -12.42 -5.15
N HIS A 31 18.24 -11.31 -4.91
CA HIS A 31 19.56 -11.35 -4.24
C HIS A 31 19.45 -11.91 -2.82
N ILE A 32 18.50 -11.44 -2.01
CA ILE A 32 18.26 -11.95 -0.65
C ILE A 32 17.99 -13.45 -0.68
N ASN A 33 17.15 -13.91 -1.61
CA ASN A 33 16.80 -15.33 -1.72
C ASN A 33 18.00 -16.23 -2.05
N GLN A 34 19.02 -15.69 -2.72
CA GLN A 34 20.22 -16.44 -3.11
C GLN A 34 21.33 -16.39 -2.04
N THR A 35 21.40 -15.30 -1.27
CA THR A 35 22.62 -15.01 -0.47
C THR A 35 22.37 -14.90 1.03
N ILE A 36 21.13 -14.67 1.46
CA ILE A 36 20.82 -14.38 2.87
C ILE A 36 19.80 -15.39 3.39
N ALA A 37 20.15 -16.10 4.47
CA ALA A 37 19.21 -16.92 5.22
C ALA A 37 18.47 -16.03 6.24
N SER A 38 17.26 -15.58 5.91
CA SER A 38 16.40 -14.81 6.80
C SER A 38 14.97 -15.31 6.71
N ASP A 39 14.26 -15.32 7.83
CA ASP A 39 12.85 -15.72 7.89
C ASP A 39 11.91 -14.57 7.57
N LEU A 40 12.34 -13.35 7.92
CA LEU A 40 11.56 -12.11 7.77
C LEU A 40 12.33 -11.11 6.92
N ILE A 41 11.59 -10.36 6.12
CA ILE A 41 12.09 -9.26 5.31
C ILE A 41 11.35 -7.99 5.72
N LEU A 42 12.10 -6.93 6.05
CA LEU A 42 11.56 -5.59 6.30
C LEU A 42 11.92 -4.68 5.14
N MET A 43 10.91 -4.09 4.50
CA MET A 43 11.07 -3.07 3.47
C MET A 43 10.83 -1.69 4.07
N THR A 44 11.71 -0.75 3.69
CA THR A 44 11.56 0.67 4.05
C THR A 44 11.97 1.56 2.88
N ASP A 45 11.38 2.77 2.81
CA ASP A 45 11.88 3.84 1.95
C ASP A 45 13.07 4.54 2.64
N ALA A 46 14.00 5.06 1.86
CA ALA A 46 15.24 5.69 2.39
C ALA A 46 14.97 6.96 3.22
N ASP A 47 13.83 7.59 3.05
CA ASP A 47 13.38 8.80 3.75
C ASP A 47 12.39 8.53 4.89
N ALA A 48 12.05 7.27 5.15
CA ALA A 48 11.19 6.88 6.26
C ALA A 48 12.01 6.75 7.57
N LEU A 49 11.48 7.30 8.64
CA LEU A 49 12.07 7.20 9.98
C LEU A 49 11.20 6.31 10.87
N PHE A 50 11.82 5.36 11.56
CA PHE A 50 11.12 4.47 12.47
C PHE A 50 11.14 5.01 13.90
N GLU A 51 10.07 4.78 14.66
CA GLU A 51 10.13 4.82 16.10
C GLU A 51 11.00 3.64 16.60
N THR A 52 11.60 3.77 17.75
CA THR A 52 12.60 2.81 18.28
C THR A 52 12.07 1.40 18.42
N ASP A 53 10.76 1.23 18.61
CA ASP A 53 10.09 -0.05 18.83
C ASP A 53 9.29 -0.55 17.60
N THR A 54 9.28 0.20 16.50
CA THR A 54 8.50 -0.15 15.30
C THR A 54 8.80 -1.55 14.79
N ALA A 55 10.08 -1.86 14.58
CA ALA A 55 10.48 -3.17 14.07
C ALA A 55 10.08 -4.31 15.03
N SER A 56 10.26 -4.12 16.34
CA SER A 56 9.89 -5.10 17.36
C SER A 56 8.38 -5.34 17.41
N LYS A 57 7.57 -4.29 17.27
CA LYS A 57 6.10 -4.41 17.19
C LYS A 57 5.68 -5.21 15.96
N LEU A 58 6.25 -4.92 14.78
CA LEU A 58 5.96 -5.69 13.57
C LEU A 58 6.37 -7.15 13.72
N MET A 59 7.55 -7.43 14.28
CA MET A 59 8.04 -8.79 14.51
C MET A 59 7.13 -9.60 15.44
N HIS A 60 6.52 -8.97 16.44
CA HIS A 60 5.65 -9.64 17.40
C HIS A 60 4.45 -10.34 16.72
N TRP A 61 3.91 -9.78 15.65
CA TRP A 61 2.80 -10.37 14.90
C TRP A 61 3.12 -11.73 14.28
N PHE A 62 4.37 -12.02 13.99
CA PHE A 62 4.78 -13.28 13.39
C PHE A 62 4.84 -14.45 14.39
N SER A 63 4.51 -14.23 15.68
CA SER A 63 4.17 -15.30 16.61
C SER A 63 2.87 -16.01 16.21
N ASP A 64 1.95 -15.31 15.52
CA ASP A 64 0.77 -15.91 14.87
C ASP A 64 1.19 -16.46 13.49
N SER A 65 1.13 -17.79 13.33
CA SER A 65 1.48 -18.47 12.09
C SER A 65 0.56 -18.14 10.90
N THR A 66 -0.60 -17.54 11.14
CA THR A 66 -1.53 -17.10 10.10
C THR A 66 -1.14 -15.76 9.47
N ILE A 67 -0.27 -15.01 10.12
CA ILE A 67 0.19 -13.69 9.63
C ILE A 67 1.41 -13.87 8.75
N GLY A 68 1.30 -13.42 7.51
CA GLY A 68 2.37 -13.46 6.52
C GLY A 68 2.99 -12.08 6.22
N CYS A 69 2.22 -11.00 6.42
CA CYS A 69 2.69 -9.64 6.17
C CYS A 69 2.07 -8.65 7.15
N VAL A 70 2.86 -7.69 7.63
CA VAL A 70 2.42 -6.63 8.53
C VAL A 70 2.98 -5.30 8.05
N GLY A 71 2.14 -4.27 7.92
CA GLY A 71 2.55 -2.90 7.64
C GLY A 71 2.37 -1.99 8.83
N ALA A 72 3.29 -1.04 9.04
CA ALA A 72 3.16 0.00 10.04
C ALA A 72 2.23 1.13 9.57
N SER A 73 1.74 1.91 10.52
CA SER A 73 0.90 3.08 10.27
C SER A 73 1.75 4.35 10.05
N PRO A 74 1.42 5.20 9.06
CA PRO A 74 2.19 6.41 8.80
C PRO A 74 1.84 7.53 9.79
N LYS A 75 2.86 8.15 10.41
CA LYS A 75 2.80 9.48 11.02
C LYS A 75 3.46 10.47 10.08
N ARG A 76 2.71 11.34 9.44
CA ARG A 76 3.26 12.28 8.47
C ARG A 76 3.44 13.66 9.09
N LEU A 77 4.67 14.17 9.04
CA LEU A 77 5.01 15.53 9.47
C LEU A 77 4.74 16.55 8.34
N GLY A 78 4.34 17.76 8.71
CA GLY A 78 4.12 18.87 7.77
C GLY A 78 2.87 18.76 6.91
N GLN A 79 1.94 17.84 7.22
CA GLN A 79 0.67 17.72 6.49
C GLN A 79 -0.37 18.73 6.99
N ARG A 80 -1.34 19.06 6.12
CA ARG A 80 -2.50 19.88 6.48
C ARG A 80 -3.52 19.06 7.28
N ALA A 81 -4.34 19.73 8.10
CA ALA A 81 -5.37 19.08 8.90
C ALA A 81 -6.31 18.18 8.08
N GLU A 82 -6.81 18.68 6.94
CA GLU A 82 -7.69 17.94 6.02
C GLU A 82 -7.04 16.65 5.49
N GLU A 83 -5.72 16.68 5.24
CA GLU A 83 -4.98 15.50 4.79
C GLU A 83 -4.73 14.53 5.93
N ALA A 84 -4.58 15.02 7.15
CA ALA A 84 -4.48 14.19 8.34
C ALA A 84 -5.76 13.39 8.58
N GLU A 85 -6.92 14.05 8.49
CA GLU A 85 -8.24 13.42 8.63
C GLU A 85 -8.48 12.37 7.55
N HIS A 86 -8.20 12.70 6.28
CA HIS A 86 -8.32 11.76 5.17
C HIS A 86 -7.44 10.52 5.36
N ARG A 87 -6.20 10.69 5.82
CA ARG A 87 -5.30 9.55 6.11
C ARG A 87 -5.76 8.73 7.29
N ALA A 88 -6.25 9.38 8.35
CA ALA A 88 -6.80 8.69 9.50
C ALA A 88 -7.98 7.80 9.10
N LEU A 89 -8.86 8.27 8.20
CA LEU A 89 -9.94 7.47 7.65
C LEU A 89 -9.43 6.24 6.91
N PHE A 90 -8.45 6.40 6.00
CA PHE A 90 -7.88 5.25 5.28
C PHE A 90 -7.13 4.29 6.20
N SER A 91 -6.43 4.79 7.20
CA SER A 91 -5.78 3.93 8.20
C SER A 91 -6.82 3.13 9.00
N MET A 92 -7.95 3.76 9.35
CA MET A 92 -9.06 3.07 10.00
C MET A 92 -9.65 1.98 9.10
N VAL A 93 -9.87 2.26 7.81
CA VAL A 93 -10.38 1.25 6.86
C VAL A 93 -9.43 0.05 6.79
N ARG A 94 -8.13 0.27 6.60
CA ARG A 94 -7.11 -0.79 6.57
C ARG A 94 -7.07 -1.61 7.87
N THR A 95 -7.23 -0.95 9.01
CA THR A 95 -7.31 -1.63 10.31
C THR A 95 -8.57 -2.50 10.41
N MET A 96 -9.72 -2.01 9.90
CA MET A 96 -10.96 -2.81 9.85
C MET A 96 -10.82 -3.99 8.91
N GLU A 97 -10.25 -3.80 7.72
CA GLU A 97 -9.96 -4.88 6.77
C GLU A 97 -9.03 -5.93 7.38
N SER A 98 -7.99 -5.49 8.09
CA SER A 98 -7.07 -6.36 8.82
C SER A 98 -7.76 -7.18 9.90
N LYS A 99 -8.72 -6.60 10.60
CA LYS A 99 -9.56 -7.34 11.59
C LYS A 99 -10.54 -8.29 10.92
N PHE A 100 -11.07 -7.92 9.76
CA PHE A 100 -12.01 -8.75 9.02
C PHE A 100 -11.33 -9.96 8.36
N ASP A 101 -10.19 -9.75 7.72
CA ASP A 101 -9.31 -10.76 7.10
C ASP A 101 -7.92 -10.17 6.83
N SER A 102 -7.78 -9.39 5.77
CA SER A 102 -6.53 -8.81 5.30
C SER A 102 -6.80 -7.52 4.53
N THR A 103 -5.86 -6.57 4.57
CA THR A 103 -5.88 -5.42 3.69
C THR A 103 -5.00 -5.65 2.47
N PRO A 104 -5.44 -5.29 1.25
CA PRO A 104 -4.60 -5.34 0.06
C PRO A 104 -3.62 -4.18 -0.04
N PHE A 105 -3.76 -3.14 0.81
CA PHE A 105 -3.01 -1.91 0.74
C PHE A 105 -2.27 -1.62 2.04
N LEU A 106 -0.97 -1.86 2.02
CA LEU A 106 -0.04 -1.46 3.08
C LEU A 106 0.82 -0.29 2.61
N GLU A 107 1.54 0.35 3.53
CA GLU A 107 2.48 1.41 3.18
C GLU A 107 3.86 0.81 2.95
N GLY A 108 4.38 0.95 1.73
CA GLY A 108 5.68 0.42 1.33
C GLY A 108 6.89 1.07 2.04
N SER A 109 6.66 2.14 2.79
CA SER A 109 7.68 2.80 3.59
C SER A 109 8.02 2.07 4.90
N CYS A 110 7.16 1.16 5.36
CA CYS A 110 7.45 0.29 6.49
C CYS A 110 6.50 -0.92 6.49
N MET A 111 6.97 -2.03 5.93
CA MET A 111 6.24 -3.30 5.96
C MET A 111 7.19 -4.48 6.10
N MET A 112 6.75 -5.50 6.82
CA MET A 112 7.51 -6.71 7.09
C MET A 112 6.71 -7.93 6.65
N TRP A 113 7.37 -8.95 6.12
CA TRP A 113 6.69 -10.19 5.71
C TRP A 113 7.58 -11.41 5.90
N ARG A 114 6.94 -12.60 5.99
CA ARG A 114 7.66 -13.87 5.92
C ARG A 114 8.22 -14.05 4.51
N ARG A 115 9.50 -14.33 4.42
CA ARG A 115 10.17 -14.54 3.13
C ARG A 115 9.46 -15.60 2.28
N GLU A 116 9.06 -16.70 2.87
CA GLU A 116 8.36 -17.82 2.23
C GLU A 116 6.93 -17.47 1.76
N ALA A 117 6.33 -16.42 2.32
CA ALA A 117 4.96 -16.02 1.99
C ALA A 117 4.84 -15.31 0.63
N LEU A 118 5.94 -14.80 0.09
CA LEU A 118 5.97 -14.03 -1.15
C LEU A 118 6.62 -14.81 -2.28
N ASP A 119 5.85 -15.04 -3.34
CA ASP A 119 6.40 -15.45 -4.63
C ASP A 119 6.95 -14.24 -5.38
N VAL A 120 8.28 -14.09 -5.40
CA VAL A 120 8.98 -12.94 -6.01
C VAL A 120 8.73 -12.87 -7.52
N GLU A 121 8.56 -14.02 -8.19
CA GLU A 121 8.29 -14.06 -9.64
C GLU A 121 6.91 -13.51 -10.00
N SER A 122 5.96 -13.51 -9.05
CA SER A 122 4.64 -12.93 -9.23
C SER A 122 4.63 -11.39 -9.28
N LEU A 123 5.73 -10.72 -8.89
CA LEU A 123 5.83 -9.27 -8.89
C LEU A 123 5.93 -8.70 -10.30
N ASN A 124 4.98 -7.83 -10.64
CA ASN A 124 4.97 -7.13 -11.92
C ASN A 124 5.82 -5.85 -11.85
N VAL A 125 7.00 -5.88 -12.43
CA VAL A 125 7.96 -4.77 -12.44
C VAL A 125 7.45 -3.50 -13.14
N ARG A 126 6.44 -3.61 -14.00
CA ARG A 126 5.78 -2.45 -14.64
C ARG A 126 4.73 -1.78 -13.75
N SER A 127 4.54 -2.26 -12.54
CA SER A 127 3.64 -1.67 -11.55
C SER A 127 4.41 -0.68 -10.68
N ASN A 128 3.72 0.36 -10.22
CA ASN A 128 4.20 1.30 -9.21
C ASN A 128 3.51 1.11 -7.84
N ALA A 129 2.93 -0.07 -7.61
CA ALA A 129 2.27 -0.46 -6.37
C ALA A 129 2.91 -1.77 -5.86
N ASP A 130 4.19 -1.71 -5.53
CA ASP A 130 4.99 -2.81 -5.00
C ASP A 130 4.42 -3.32 -3.66
N ASP A 131 4.08 -2.41 -2.77
CA ASP A 131 3.45 -2.64 -1.48
C ASP A 131 2.12 -3.41 -1.60
N ALA A 132 1.22 -2.94 -2.45
CA ALA A 132 -0.05 -3.60 -2.71
C ALA A 132 0.14 -4.98 -3.35
N GLN A 133 1.13 -5.15 -4.22
CA GLN A 133 1.45 -6.47 -4.79
C GLN A 133 1.92 -7.45 -3.73
N ILE A 134 2.84 -7.03 -2.86
CA ILE A 134 3.37 -7.88 -1.78
C ILE A 134 2.23 -8.29 -0.85
N ALA A 135 1.46 -7.33 -0.31
CA ALA A 135 0.35 -7.61 0.60
C ALA A 135 -0.69 -8.56 -0.02
N THR A 136 -1.09 -8.30 -1.27
CA THR A 136 -2.08 -9.12 -1.97
C THR A 136 -1.55 -10.52 -2.28
N ASN A 137 -0.29 -10.66 -2.72
CA ASN A 137 0.30 -11.97 -3.01
C ASN A 137 0.44 -12.83 -1.76
N VAL A 138 0.92 -12.26 -0.66
CA VAL A 138 0.96 -12.94 0.64
C VAL A 138 -0.43 -13.49 1.01
N ARG A 139 -1.48 -12.69 0.82
CA ARG A 139 -2.85 -13.16 1.14
C ARG A 139 -3.37 -14.20 0.16
N ILE A 140 -3.08 -14.10 -1.11
CA ILE A 140 -3.45 -15.10 -2.13
C ILE A 140 -2.76 -16.43 -1.86
N ASN A 141 -1.53 -16.39 -1.35
CA ASN A 141 -0.76 -17.57 -0.96
C ASN A 141 -1.22 -18.20 0.37
N GLY A 142 -2.25 -17.63 1.03
CA GLY A 142 -2.93 -18.24 2.17
C GLY A 142 -2.64 -17.60 3.52
N LEU A 143 -1.64 -16.72 3.63
CA LEU A 143 -1.33 -16.00 4.87
C LEU A 143 -1.96 -14.60 4.87
N ARG A 144 -2.20 -14.06 6.07
CA ARG A 144 -2.85 -12.76 6.22
C ARG A 144 -1.87 -11.61 6.04
N ALA A 145 -2.35 -10.52 5.43
CA ALA A 145 -1.65 -9.24 5.34
C ALA A 145 -2.44 -8.20 6.15
N ILE A 146 -1.82 -7.64 7.19
CA ILE A 146 -2.50 -6.76 8.15
C ILE A 146 -1.75 -5.45 8.36
N GLN A 147 -2.46 -4.42 8.81
CA GLN A 147 -1.87 -3.18 9.29
C GLN A 147 -1.85 -3.17 10.83
N ASP A 148 -0.70 -2.89 11.41
CA ASP A 148 -0.55 -2.58 12.82
C ASP A 148 -0.83 -1.09 13.06
N SER A 149 -1.81 -0.79 13.92
CA SER A 149 -2.17 0.58 14.29
C SER A 149 -1.23 1.20 15.32
N ASP A 150 -0.41 0.41 15.99
CA ASP A 150 0.44 0.82 17.11
C ASP A 150 1.94 0.87 16.74
N ALA A 151 2.30 0.29 15.60
CA ALA A 151 3.62 0.44 14.99
C ALA A 151 3.60 1.64 14.02
N TYR A 152 4.52 2.58 14.19
CA TYR A 152 4.54 3.81 13.41
C TYR A 152 5.85 4.02 12.69
N PHE A 153 5.76 4.63 11.51
CA PHE A 153 6.89 5.26 10.85
C PHE A 153 6.56 6.72 10.52
N ILE A 154 7.60 7.55 10.45
CA ILE A 154 7.49 8.96 10.16
C ILE A 154 7.85 9.20 8.69
N ASP A 155 6.97 9.87 7.96
CA ASP A 155 7.14 10.28 6.56
C ASP A 155 6.94 11.79 6.45
N HIS A 156 7.62 12.44 5.51
CA HIS A 156 7.50 13.86 5.26
C HIS A 156 6.56 14.14 4.08
N ALA A 157 5.67 15.13 4.27
CA ALA A 157 4.83 15.59 3.17
C ALA A 157 5.70 16.36 2.15
N PRO A 158 5.48 16.18 0.83
CA PRO A 158 6.14 16.99 -0.18
C PRO A 158 5.89 18.48 0.04
N HIS A 159 6.92 19.31 -0.03
CA HIS A 159 6.81 20.74 0.19
C HIS A 159 6.04 21.47 -0.91
N GLN A 160 6.14 21.00 -2.15
CA GLN A 160 5.51 21.64 -3.31
C GLN A 160 4.15 21.02 -3.64
N ARG A 161 3.12 21.87 -3.82
CA ARG A 161 1.75 21.45 -4.21
C ARG A 161 1.73 20.61 -5.49
N LYS A 162 2.55 20.98 -6.47
CA LYS A 162 2.62 20.29 -7.78
C LYS A 162 3.18 18.87 -7.65
N GLU A 163 4.21 18.69 -6.85
CA GLU A 163 4.78 17.36 -6.56
C GLU A 163 3.80 16.49 -5.78
N HIS A 164 3.11 17.09 -4.81
CA HIS A 164 2.08 16.43 -4.04
C HIS A 164 0.91 15.93 -4.91
N ALA A 165 0.42 16.78 -5.83
CA ALA A 165 -0.61 16.37 -6.79
C ALA A 165 -0.14 15.22 -7.70
N ARG A 166 1.09 15.31 -8.23
CA ARG A 166 1.69 14.24 -9.05
C ARG A 166 1.80 12.93 -8.27
N GLN A 167 2.21 12.99 -7.00
CA GLN A 167 2.32 11.82 -6.13
C GLN A 167 0.95 11.18 -5.90
N LYS A 168 -0.10 11.98 -5.61
CA LYS A 168 -1.48 11.50 -5.44
C LYS A 168 -1.99 10.80 -6.71
N VAL A 169 -1.82 11.42 -7.88
CA VAL A 169 -2.23 10.82 -9.16
C VAL A 169 -1.49 9.51 -9.43
N ARG A 170 -0.18 9.48 -9.23
CA ARG A 170 0.63 8.27 -9.41
C ARG A 170 0.17 7.14 -8.49
N ARG A 171 -0.10 7.43 -7.20
CA ARG A 171 -0.60 6.44 -6.23
C ARG A 171 -1.98 5.94 -6.62
N ALA A 172 -2.92 6.83 -6.95
CA ALA A 172 -4.26 6.45 -7.39
C ALA A 172 -4.24 5.54 -8.62
N GLN A 173 -3.44 5.89 -9.65
CA GLN A 173 -3.27 5.05 -10.83
C GLN A 173 -2.66 3.68 -10.50
N GLY A 174 -1.72 3.62 -9.56
CA GLY A 174 -1.11 2.38 -9.08
C GLY A 174 -2.15 1.46 -8.47
N LEU A 175 -2.94 1.98 -7.52
CA LEU A 175 -4.01 1.24 -6.86
C LEU A 175 -5.09 0.76 -7.82
N GLN A 176 -5.57 1.63 -8.72
CA GLN A 176 -6.58 1.26 -9.71
C GLN A 176 -6.09 0.15 -10.64
N ARG A 177 -4.87 0.27 -11.18
CA ARG A 177 -4.27 -0.76 -12.03
C ARG A 177 -4.05 -2.07 -11.27
N HIS A 178 -3.65 -2.00 -10.00
CA HIS A 178 -3.50 -3.17 -9.16
C HIS A 178 -4.85 -3.89 -8.98
N LEU A 179 -5.89 -3.18 -8.57
CA LEU A 179 -7.24 -3.75 -8.42
C LEU A 179 -7.73 -4.42 -9.71
N LEU A 180 -7.57 -3.76 -10.85
CA LEU A 180 -7.97 -4.34 -12.16
C LEU A 180 -7.17 -5.61 -12.50
N ARG A 181 -5.89 -5.69 -12.16
CA ARG A 181 -5.10 -6.92 -12.31
C ARG A 181 -5.61 -8.05 -11.41
N GLN A 182 -6.09 -7.70 -10.21
CA GLN A 182 -6.61 -8.65 -9.23
C GLN A 182 -8.08 -9.03 -9.45
N ARG A 183 -8.74 -8.56 -10.53
CA ARG A 183 -10.18 -8.81 -10.79
C ARG A 183 -10.57 -10.28 -10.80
N LYS A 184 -9.65 -11.19 -11.17
CA LYS A 184 -9.87 -12.65 -11.14
C LYS A 184 -10.10 -13.19 -9.72
N HIS A 185 -9.71 -12.46 -8.69
CA HIS A 185 -9.84 -12.84 -7.28
C HIS A 185 -11.08 -12.25 -6.61
N TRP A 186 -11.76 -11.25 -7.20
CA TRP A 186 -12.89 -10.56 -6.59
C TRP A 186 -14.08 -11.49 -6.26
N PHE A 187 -14.29 -12.52 -7.06
CA PHE A 187 -15.38 -13.48 -6.88
C PHE A 187 -14.90 -14.90 -6.60
N ASN A 188 -13.59 -15.06 -6.36
CA ASN A 188 -13.04 -16.36 -6.08
C ASN A 188 -13.28 -16.75 -4.61
N ARG A 189 -14.13 -17.76 -4.41
CA ARG A 189 -14.51 -18.26 -3.09
C ARG A 189 -13.33 -18.78 -2.26
N ARG A 190 -12.24 -19.20 -2.89
CA ARG A 190 -11.02 -19.64 -2.19
C ARG A 190 -10.39 -18.56 -1.31
N HIS A 191 -10.60 -17.29 -1.65
CA HIS A 191 -10.08 -16.17 -0.89
C HIS A 191 -11.02 -15.69 0.22
N GLY A 192 -12.19 -16.32 0.38
CA GLY A 192 -13.11 -16.06 1.50
C GLY A 192 -13.46 -14.59 1.66
N ARG A 193 -13.26 -14.06 2.87
CA ARG A 193 -13.55 -12.67 3.22
C ARG A 193 -12.67 -11.66 2.45
N PHE A 194 -11.44 -12.03 2.10
CA PHE A 194 -10.56 -11.17 1.33
C PHE A 194 -11.10 -10.83 -0.07
N ALA A 195 -11.82 -11.75 -0.71
CA ALA A 195 -12.51 -11.43 -1.96
C ALA A 195 -13.56 -10.32 -1.79
N THR A 196 -14.19 -10.23 -0.61
CA THR A 196 -15.10 -9.12 -0.27
C THR A 196 -14.34 -7.82 -0.09
N THR A 197 -13.23 -7.83 0.63
CA THR A 197 -12.34 -6.66 0.75
C THR A 197 -11.91 -6.14 -0.61
N LEU A 198 -11.44 -7.01 -1.52
CA LEU A 198 -11.05 -6.61 -2.87
C LEU A 198 -12.20 -5.97 -3.66
N ARG A 199 -13.45 -6.46 -3.51
CA ARG A 199 -14.62 -5.84 -4.15
C ARG A 199 -14.95 -4.47 -3.57
N GLN A 200 -14.88 -4.32 -2.25
CA GLN A 200 -15.10 -3.03 -1.58
C GLN A 200 -14.07 -2.00 -2.03
N GLU A 201 -12.81 -2.38 -2.09
CA GLU A 201 -11.72 -1.54 -2.61
C GLU A 201 -11.92 -1.20 -4.10
N ALA A 202 -12.38 -2.15 -4.91
CA ALA A 202 -12.71 -1.89 -6.30
C ALA A 202 -13.87 -0.89 -6.44
N VAL A 203 -14.91 -1.00 -5.61
CA VAL A 203 -16.00 -0.02 -5.60
C VAL A 203 -15.48 1.35 -5.19
N MET A 204 -14.71 1.45 -4.12
CA MET A 204 -14.18 2.73 -3.63
C MET A 204 -13.27 3.42 -4.66
N HIS A 205 -12.36 2.69 -5.29
CA HIS A 205 -11.33 3.28 -6.12
C HIS A 205 -11.64 3.32 -7.62
N LEU A 206 -12.55 2.48 -8.12
CA LEU A 206 -12.90 2.41 -9.54
C LEU A 206 -14.30 2.96 -9.83
N ILE A 207 -15.29 2.59 -9.02
CA ILE A 207 -16.70 2.91 -9.30
C ILE A 207 -17.08 4.27 -8.69
N SER A 208 -16.76 4.51 -7.41
CA SER A 208 -17.16 5.73 -6.72
C SER A 208 -16.68 7.03 -7.40
N PRO A 209 -15.45 7.12 -7.95
CA PRO A 209 -15.05 8.32 -8.70
C PRO A 209 -15.87 8.55 -9.96
N LEU A 210 -16.28 7.48 -10.67
CA LEU A 210 -17.12 7.60 -11.86
C LEU A 210 -18.54 8.05 -11.50
N LEU A 211 -19.10 7.52 -10.40
CA LEU A 211 -20.41 7.95 -9.90
C LEU A 211 -20.39 9.41 -9.49
N LEU A 212 -19.32 9.88 -8.86
CA LEU A 212 -19.15 11.29 -8.49
C LEU A 212 -19.13 12.19 -9.71
N VAL A 213 -18.36 11.83 -10.74
CA VAL A 213 -18.32 12.59 -12.00
C VAL A 213 -19.71 12.59 -12.67
N GLY A 214 -20.39 11.44 -12.71
CA GLY A 214 -21.75 11.34 -13.25
C GLY A 214 -22.76 12.24 -12.51
N ALA A 215 -22.68 12.24 -11.18
CA ALA A 215 -23.53 13.11 -10.34
C ALA A 215 -23.26 14.61 -10.59
N LEU A 216 -21.99 15.00 -10.71
CA LEU A 216 -21.61 16.38 -11.04
C LEU A 216 -22.13 16.80 -12.42
N VAL A 217 -21.99 15.96 -13.43
CA VAL A 217 -22.50 16.23 -14.77
C VAL A 217 -24.02 16.37 -14.76
N ALA A 218 -24.74 15.47 -14.09
CA ALA A 218 -26.19 15.53 -13.96
C ALA A 218 -26.65 16.82 -13.21
N MET A 219 -25.93 17.21 -12.17
CA MET A 219 -26.21 18.44 -11.44
C MET A 219 -26.01 19.69 -12.31
N LEU A 220 -24.92 19.75 -13.08
CA LEU A 220 -24.65 20.85 -14.02
C LEU A 220 -25.69 20.92 -15.14
N ALA A 221 -26.07 19.77 -15.70
CA ALA A 221 -27.11 19.70 -16.73
C ALA A 221 -28.47 20.21 -16.20
N ARG A 222 -28.85 19.77 -15.00
CA ARG A 222 -30.07 20.27 -14.34
C ARG A 222 -30.00 21.78 -14.08
N TRP A 223 -28.89 22.29 -13.61
CA TRP A 223 -28.71 23.73 -13.36
C TRP A 223 -28.85 24.54 -14.66
N ALA A 224 -28.25 24.08 -15.76
CA ALA A 224 -28.40 24.69 -17.08
C ALA A 224 -29.86 24.73 -17.55
N THR A 225 -30.61 23.63 -17.38
CA THR A 225 -32.02 23.59 -17.79
C THR A 225 -32.93 24.50 -16.98
N ILE A 226 -32.70 24.64 -15.66
CA ILE A 226 -33.49 25.54 -14.80
C ILE A 226 -33.12 27.01 -15.10
N GLY A 227 -31.81 27.31 -15.24
CA GLY A 227 -31.37 28.67 -15.54
C GLY A 227 -31.85 29.22 -16.89
N PHE A 228 -32.10 28.36 -17.88
CA PHE A 228 -32.72 28.76 -19.16
C PHE A 228 -34.24 28.94 -19.05
N ALA A 229 -34.89 28.22 -18.13
CA ALA A 229 -36.36 28.34 -17.95
C ALA A 229 -36.81 29.58 -17.18
N GLU A 230 -35.88 30.25 -16.48
CA GLU A 230 -36.16 31.51 -15.76
C GLU A 230 -35.86 32.79 -16.61
N ILE A 231 -35.36 32.63 -17.83
CA ILE A 231 -34.98 33.74 -18.73
C ILE A 231 -36.05 33.98 -19.82
N ASP A 232 -37.00 33.05 -20.02
CA ASP A 232 -38.20 33.20 -20.87
C ASP A 232 -39.42 33.68 -20.06
#